data_4a2a3088f32d2a0ad351748e93f4c9c2
#
_entry.id   4a2a3088f32d2a0ad351748e93f4c9c2
#
_cell.length_a   1.000
_cell.length_b   1.000
_cell.length_c   1.000
_cell.angle_alpha   90.00
_cell.angle_beta   90.00
_cell.angle_gamma   90.00
#
_symmetry.space_group_name_H-M   'P 1'
#
loop_
_entity.id
_entity.type
_entity.pdbx_description
1 polymer ?
#
loop_
_entity_poly.entity_id
_entity_poly.type
_entity_poly.pdbx_seq_one_letter_code
_entity_poly.pdbx_strand_id
1 'polypeptide(L)'
;TGAASAITTNSATCAGTITSVGCTAVTAYGIEYSTTAGFPNGSGTAVASTNLAGGNFSSNLAGLAPNTTYYYHAYASNAGGTGYGTEQNFTTQALTPTINTTALTAFGNVCINTTAGPNTFTINGSALNNTNVTVGPLAGYSFATVAGGPYTASLSLVQPGGTYTQTVYVNFTPTAVQSYNGNIPVGGGGAAAVSVAAS
;
A
#
# COMPACT_ATOMS: atom_id res chain seq x y z
N THR A 1 -7.83 7.10 -28.93
CA THR A 1 -7.63 6.90 -27.48
C THR A 1 -7.35 8.24 -26.84
N GLY A 2 -8.00 8.56 -25.71
CA GLY A 2 -7.77 9.74 -24.89
C GLY A 2 -6.85 9.42 -23.70
N ALA A 3 -6.43 10.45 -22.94
CA ALA A 3 -5.58 10.30 -21.78
C ALA A 3 -6.32 9.62 -20.62
N ALA A 4 -5.59 8.87 -19.79
CA ALA A 4 -6.09 8.34 -18.52
C ALA A 4 -6.18 9.45 -17.45
N SER A 5 -7.16 9.33 -16.56
CA SER A 5 -7.42 10.25 -15.45
C SER A 5 -7.88 9.47 -14.21
N ALA A 6 -8.06 10.17 -13.08
CA ALA A 6 -8.49 9.57 -11.81
C ALA A 6 -7.70 8.29 -11.44
N ILE A 7 -6.39 8.31 -11.68
CA ILE A 7 -5.52 7.16 -11.42
C ILE A 7 -5.34 7.00 -9.91
N THR A 8 -5.65 5.80 -9.42
CA THR A 8 -5.48 5.41 -8.01
C THR A 8 -4.51 4.24 -7.89
N THR A 9 -4.45 3.61 -6.74
CA THR A 9 -3.65 2.39 -6.53
C THR A 9 -4.22 1.16 -7.24
N ASN A 10 -5.52 1.16 -7.60
CA ASN A 10 -6.20 -0.01 -8.15
C ASN A 10 -7.23 0.31 -9.24
N SER A 11 -7.29 1.56 -9.73
CA SER A 11 -8.22 1.96 -10.78
C SER A 11 -7.69 3.12 -11.60
N ALA A 12 -8.24 3.31 -12.81
CA ALA A 12 -8.06 4.48 -13.65
C ALA A 12 -9.27 4.67 -14.56
N THR A 13 -9.57 5.91 -14.93
CA THR A 13 -10.57 6.23 -15.96
C THR A 13 -9.85 6.51 -17.27
N CYS A 14 -10.12 5.71 -18.30
CA CYS A 14 -9.58 5.88 -19.63
C CYS A 14 -10.67 6.38 -20.59
N ALA A 15 -10.33 7.28 -21.49
CA ALA A 15 -11.25 7.92 -22.42
C ALA A 15 -11.01 7.47 -23.87
N GLY A 16 -12.06 7.53 -24.67
CA GLY A 16 -12.00 7.32 -26.10
C GLY A 16 -12.91 8.27 -26.85
N THR A 17 -12.57 8.51 -28.13
CA THR A 17 -13.40 9.30 -29.05
C THR A 17 -13.59 8.52 -30.35
N ILE A 18 -14.83 8.32 -30.75
CA ILE A 18 -15.20 7.77 -32.05
C ILE A 18 -15.23 8.92 -33.04
N THR A 19 -14.25 8.97 -33.93
CA THR A 19 -14.10 10.04 -34.93
C THR A 19 -14.86 9.76 -36.23
N SER A 20 -15.17 8.49 -36.47
CA SER A 20 -16.00 8.07 -37.63
C SER A 20 -16.72 6.77 -37.28
N VAL A 21 -17.98 6.69 -37.61
CA VAL A 21 -18.81 5.48 -37.45
C VAL A 21 -18.81 4.58 -38.68
N GLY A 22 -18.19 5.04 -39.80
CA GLY A 22 -18.27 4.35 -41.08
C GLY A 22 -19.68 4.37 -41.67
N CYS A 23 -20.05 3.31 -42.37
CA CYS A 23 -21.36 3.20 -43.03
C CYS A 23 -22.42 2.49 -42.17
N THR A 24 -22.09 2.03 -40.99
CA THR A 24 -23.00 1.30 -40.08
C THR A 24 -22.89 1.82 -38.67
N ALA A 25 -23.98 1.72 -37.91
CA ALA A 25 -24.01 2.16 -36.52
C ALA A 25 -23.00 1.38 -35.64
N VAL A 26 -22.40 2.07 -34.69
CA VAL A 26 -21.53 1.45 -33.67
C VAL A 26 -22.38 0.58 -32.75
N THR A 27 -21.98 -0.66 -32.56
CA THR A 27 -22.68 -1.67 -31.74
C THR A 27 -21.99 -1.91 -30.40
N ALA A 28 -20.65 -1.69 -30.29
CA ALA A 28 -19.91 -1.81 -29.06
C ALA A 28 -18.72 -0.83 -29.07
N TYR A 29 -18.34 -0.35 -27.90
CA TYR A 29 -17.18 0.53 -27.73
C TYR A 29 -16.68 0.42 -26.30
N GLY A 30 -15.42 0.76 -26.08
CA GLY A 30 -14.80 0.66 -24.76
C GLY A 30 -13.29 0.82 -24.80
N ILE A 31 -12.66 0.36 -23.74
CA ILE A 31 -11.21 0.35 -23.57
C ILE A 31 -10.74 -1.12 -23.49
N GLU A 32 -9.68 -1.42 -24.20
CA GLU A 32 -8.93 -2.66 -24.07
C GLU A 32 -7.57 -2.35 -23.45
N TYR A 33 -7.12 -3.15 -22.47
CA TYR A 33 -5.88 -2.88 -21.75
C TYR A 33 -5.08 -4.16 -21.43
N SER A 34 -3.76 -3.98 -21.21
CA SER A 34 -2.80 -5.03 -20.88
C SER A 34 -1.67 -4.45 -20.06
N THR A 35 -0.90 -5.31 -19.38
CA THR A 35 0.41 -4.94 -18.79
C THR A 35 1.57 -5.05 -19.79
N THR A 36 1.32 -5.56 -20.99
CA THR A 36 2.31 -5.72 -22.04
C THR A 36 2.22 -4.55 -23.02
N ALA A 37 3.32 -3.85 -23.26
CA ALA A 37 3.41 -2.82 -24.30
C ALA A 37 3.27 -3.42 -25.68
N GLY A 38 2.55 -2.71 -26.57
CA GLY A 38 2.35 -3.15 -27.96
C GLY A 38 1.52 -4.44 -28.07
N PHE A 39 0.62 -4.71 -27.12
CA PHE A 39 -0.23 -5.90 -27.17
C PHE A 39 -1.15 -5.87 -28.42
N PRO A 40 -1.37 -7.04 -29.08
CA PRO A 40 -2.19 -7.09 -30.28
C PRO A 40 -3.64 -6.68 -30.01
N ASN A 41 -4.26 -5.99 -30.95
CA ASN A 41 -5.68 -5.65 -30.94
C ASN A 41 -6.56 -6.90 -30.70
N GLY A 42 -7.48 -6.82 -29.75
CA GLY A 42 -8.37 -7.92 -29.38
C GLY A 42 -7.76 -8.97 -28.45
N SER A 43 -6.51 -8.78 -27.98
CA SER A 43 -5.82 -9.72 -27.07
C SER A 43 -5.77 -9.27 -25.60
N GLY A 44 -6.13 -8.03 -25.33
CA GLY A 44 -6.16 -7.46 -23.97
C GLY A 44 -7.46 -7.73 -23.23
N THR A 45 -7.55 -7.17 -22.03
CA THR A 45 -8.80 -7.18 -21.25
C THR A 45 -9.70 -6.03 -21.71
N ALA A 46 -10.87 -6.35 -22.24
CA ALA A 46 -11.83 -5.37 -22.72
C ALA A 46 -12.81 -4.93 -21.63
N VAL A 47 -13.00 -3.61 -21.49
CA VAL A 47 -14.01 -2.99 -20.62
C VAL A 47 -14.94 -2.17 -21.50
N ALA A 48 -16.18 -2.66 -21.66
CA ALA A 48 -17.21 -1.99 -22.44
C ALA A 48 -17.66 -0.69 -21.76
N SER A 49 -17.97 0.32 -22.55
CA SER A 49 -18.57 1.58 -22.11
C SER A 49 -20.03 1.67 -22.55
N THR A 50 -20.82 2.45 -21.82
CA THR A 50 -22.25 2.70 -22.12
C THR A 50 -22.59 4.19 -22.17
N ASN A 51 -21.61 5.08 -22.01
CA ASN A 51 -21.78 6.53 -21.80
C ASN A 51 -21.37 7.37 -23.00
N LEU A 52 -21.67 6.91 -24.24
CA LEU A 52 -21.34 7.65 -25.46
C LEU A 52 -22.12 8.96 -25.55
N ALA A 53 -21.40 10.08 -25.60
CA ALA A 53 -21.96 11.42 -25.75
C ALA A 53 -21.11 12.22 -26.74
N GLY A 54 -21.71 12.63 -27.86
CA GLY A 54 -21.01 13.41 -28.91
C GLY A 54 -19.76 12.71 -29.45
N GLY A 55 -19.78 11.39 -29.55
CA GLY A 55 -18.64 10.59 -29.97
C GLY A 55 -17.62 10.27 -28.86
N ASN A 56 -17.71 10.89 -27.67
CA ASN A 56 -16.80 10.65 -26.56
C ASN A 56 -17.38 9.65 -25.59
N PHE A 57 -16.52 8.86 -24.98
CA PHE A 57 -16.85 7.88 -23.94
C PHE A 57 -15.70 7.70 -22.95
N SER A 58 -15.98 7.09 -21.82
CA SER A 58 -14.98 6.69 -20.85
C SER A 58 -15.31 5.35 -20.21
N SER A 59 -14.29 4.61 -19.79
CA SER A 59 -14.41 3.38 -19.01
C SER A 59 -13.60 3.51 -17.74
N ASN A 60 -14.16 3.04 -16.63
CA ASN A 60 -13.40 2.89 -15.39
C ASN A 60 -12.79 1.49 -15.35
N LEU A 61 -11.46 1.43 -15.34
CA LEU A 61 -10.69 0.20 -15.14
C LEU A 61 -10.51 0.01 -13.63
N ALA A 62 -10.93 -1.13 -13.09
CA ALA A 62 -10.87 -1.44 -11.67
C ALA A 62 -10.16 -2.78 -11.42
N GLY A 63 -9.74 -3.02 -10.16
CA GLY A 63 -9.02 -4.24 -9.79
C GLY A 63 -7.59 -4.30 -10.33
N LEU A 64 -7.01 -3.14 -10.65
CA LEU A 64 -5.65 -3.03 -11.14
C LEU A 64 -4.64 -3.27 -9.99
N ALA A 65 -3.47 -3.80 -10.33
CA ALA A 65 -2.36 -3.92 -9.39
C ALA A 65 -1.74 -2.53 -9.13
N PRO A 66 -1.32 -2.22 -7.88
CA PRO A 66 -0.64 -0.97 -7.57
C PRO A 66 0.76 -0.90 -8.17
N ASN A 67 1.26 0.33 -8.38
CA ASN A 67 2.59 0.61 -8.95
C ASN A 67 2.88 -0.19 -10.23
N THR A 68 1.85 -0.32 -11.10
CA THR A 68 1.90 -1.14 -12.31
C THR A 68 1.57 -0.28 -13.52
N THR A 69 2.38 -0.38 -14.56
CA THR A 69 2.11 0.29 -15.83
C THR A 69 1.16 -0.56 -16.67
N TYR A 70 0.09 0.09 -17.12
CA TYR A 70 -0.90 -0.48 -18.05
C TYR A 70 -0.86 0.26 -19.36
N TYR A 71 -0.95 -0.48 -20.46
CA TYR A 71 -1.09 -0.01 -21.83
C TYR A 71 -2.52 -0.22 -22.24
N TYR A 72 -3.11 0.73 -22.98
CA TYR A 72 -4.50 0.64 -23.36
C TYR A 72 -4.78 1.36 -24.67
N HIS A 73 -5.82 0.94 -25.37
CA HIS A 73 -6.39 1.63 -26.50
C HIS A 73 -7.93 1.61 -26.43
N ALA A 74 -8.54 2.66 -26.99
CA ALA A 74 -9.97 2.69 -27.20
C ALA A 74 -10.34 1.81 -28.40
N TYR A 75 -11.47 1.14 -28.34
CA TYR A 75 -12.02 0.39 -29.46
C TYR A 75 -13.47 0.78 -29.74
N ALA A 76 -13.89 0.63 -30.99
CA ALA A 76 -15.29 0.71 -31.41
C ALA A 76 -15.56 -0.32 -32.49
N SER A 77 -16.69 -1.01 -32.39
CA SER A 77 -17.10 -2.08 -33.32
C SER A 77 -18.41 -1.73 -34.01
N ASN A 78 -18.53 -2.14 -35.25
CA ASN A 78 -19.76 -2.12 -36.03
C ASN A 78 -19.82 -3.36 -36.95
N ALA A 79 -20.79 -3.44 -37.85
CA ALA A 79 -20.91 -4.56 -38.79
C ALA A 79 -19.71 -4.71 -39.75
N GLY A 80 -18.91 -3.66 -39.94
CA GLY A 80 -17.70 -3.66 -40.79
C GLY A 80 -16.45 -4.15 -40.04
N GLY A 81 -16.50 -4.30 -38.71
CA GLY A 81 -15.36 -4.74 -37.91
C GLY A 81 -15.09 -3.85 -36.70
N THR A 82 -13.92 -4.05 -36.06
CA THR A 82 -13.48 -3.29 -34.89
C THR A 82 -12.29 -2.39 -35.25
N GLY A 83 -12.45 -1.09 -34.99
CA GLY A 83 -11.38 -0.11 -35.06
C GLY A 83 -10.78 0.17 -33.70
N TYR A 84 -9.46 0.42 -33.68
CA TYR A 84 -8.70 0.69 -32.45
C TYR A 84 -7.98 2.04 -32.57
N GLY A 85 -7.90 2.76 -31.47
CA GLY A 85 -7.10 3.97 -31.36
C GLY A 85 -5.65 3.68 -31.03
N THR A 86 -4.80 4.70 -31.10
CA THR A 86 -3.38 4.60 -30.70
C THR A 86 -3.24 4.14 -29.25
N GLU A 87 -2.27 3.28 -28.98
CA GLU A 87 -1.93 2.87 -27.63
C GLU A 87 -1.48 4.06 -26.77
N GLN A 88 -1.94 4.09 -25.55
CA GLN A 88 -1.55 5.00 -24.49
C GLN A 88 -1.14 4.18 -23.27
N ASN A 89 -0.55 4.80 -22.27
CA ASN A 89 -0.24 4.13 -21.02
C ASN A 89 -0.51 5.02 -19.79
N PHE A 90 -0.62 4.40 -18.64
CA PHE A 90 -0.59 5.03 -17.32
C PHE A 90 0.03 4.08 -16.31
N THR A 91 0.49 4.63 -15.18
CA THR A 91 0.97 3.81 -14.06
C THR A 91 0.06 4.06 -12.85
N THR A 92 -0.47 3.00 -12.25
CA THR A 92 -1.23 3.08 -10.99
C THR A 92 -0.35 3.59 -9.86
N GLN A 93 -0.96 4.26 -8.88
CA GLN A 93 -0.24 4.77 -7.72
C GLN A 93 0.33 3.61 -6.88
N ALA A 94 1.49 3.83 -6.26
CA ALA A 94 2.04 2.91 -5.30
C ALA A 94 1.22 2.94 -3.99
N LEU A 95 1.20 1.81 -3.27
CA LEU A 95 0.67 1.79 -1.91
C LEU A 95 1.59 2.60 -0.98
N THR A 96 1.00 3.33 -0.04
CA THR A 96 1.76 4.04 0.99
C THR A 96 2.01 3.11 2.17
N PRO A 97 3.27 2.84 2.54
CA PRO A 97 3.59 2.04 3.72
C PRO A 97 3.06 2.69 5.00
N THR A 98 2.49 1.88 5.89
CA THR A 98 2.02 2.35 7.21
C THR A 98 2.45 1.39 8.32
N ILE A 99 2.73 1.96 9.49
CA ILE A 99 2.91 1.23 10.75
C ILE A 99 1.93 1.80 11.77
N ASN A 100 1.24 0.91 12.50
CA ASN A 100 0.42 1.22 13.65
C ASN A 100 0.84 0.34 14.82
N THR A 101 0.69 0.83 16.05
CA THR A 101 1.01 0.08 17.26
C THR A 101 -0.18 0.05 18.21
N THR A 102 -0.32 -1.03 18.98
CA THR A 102 -1.21 -1.04 20.13
C THR A 102 -0.58 -0.30 21.29
N ALA A 103 -1.39 0.10 22.27
CA ALA A 103 -0.89 0.70 23.50
C ALA A 103 -0.08 -0.34 24.34
N LEU A 104 0.92 0.15 25.05
CA LEU A 104 1.65 -0.59 26.08
C LEU A 104 1.00 -0.33 27.44
N THR A 105 0.78 -1.38 28.24
CA THR A 105 0.34 -1.22 29.62
C THR A 105 1.45 -0.59 30.45
N ALA A 106 1.12 0.39 31.29
CA ALA A 106 2.08 1.06 32.18
C ALA A 106 2.70 0.06 33.19
N PHE A 107 3.97 0.28 33.55
CA PHE A 107 4.67 -0.51 34.56
C PHE A 107 4.43 0.01 36.00
N GLY A 108 4.04 1.28 36.10
CA GLY A 108 3.86 1.94 37.38
C GLY A 108 5.20 2.16 38.13
N ASN A 109 5.13 2.21 39.46
CA ASN A 109 6.32 2.41 40.30
C ASN A 109 7.10 1.08 40.49
N VAL A 110 8.33 1.06 40.02
CA VAL A 110 9.22 -0.10 40.10
C VAL A 110 10.46 0.27 40.91
N CYS A 111 10.88 -0.59 41.80
CA CYS A 111 12.11 -0.36 42.61
C CYS A 111 13.34 -0.35 41.69
N ILE A 112 14.32 0.51 41.99
CA ILE A 112 15.60 0.55 41.28
C ILE A 112 16.26 -0.82 41.25
N ASN A 113 16.88 -1.15 40.08
CA ASN A 113 17.55 -2.42 39.81
C ASN A 113 16.64 -3.67 39.91
N THR A 114 15.32 -3.50 39.90
CA THR A 114 14.37 -4.60 39.72
C THR A 114 13.74 -4.52 38.32
N THR A 115 13.42 -5.67 37.75
CA THR A 115 12.78 -5.75 36.45
C THR A 115 11.30 -6.03 36.58
N ALA A 116 10.48 -5.20 35.97
CA ALA A 116 9.05 -5.43 35.82
C ALA A 116 8.72 -5.82 34.35
N GLY A 117 7.70 -6.62 34.17
CA GLY A 117 7.25 -7.10 32.85
C GLY A 117 7.39 -8.62 32.67
N PRO A 118 7.30 -9.14 31.45
CA PRO A 118 7.10 -8.33 30.25
C PRO A 118 5.66 -7.84 30.04
N ASN A 119 5.50 -6.58 29.73
CA ASN A 119 4.30 -6.05 29.08
C ASN A 119 4.47 -6.12 27.55
N THR A 120 3.41 -5.96 26.78
CA THR A 120 3.48 -6.11 25.33
C THR A 120 2.78 -4.99 24.59
N PHE A 121 3.27 -4.71 23.39
CA PHE A 121 2.51 -4.03 22.34
C PHE A 121 2.71 -4.76 21.01
N THR A 122 1.80 -4.54 20.07
CA THR A 122 1.86 -5.17 18.76
C THR A 122 2.11 -4.10 17.70
N ILE A 123 3.02 -4.38 16.78
CA ILE A 123 3.27 -3.61 15.57
C ILE A 123 2.44 -4.23 14.46
N ASN A 124 1.64 -3.42 13.76
CA ASN A 124 0.90 -3.81 12.57
C ASN A 124 1.34 -2.92 11.41
N GLY A 125 1.94 -3.53 10.40
CA GLY A 125 2.39 -2.86 9.19
C GLY A 125 1.58 -3.25 7.98
N SER A 126 1.40 -2.34 7.02
CA SER A 126 0.83 -2.65 5.71
C SER A 126 1.60 -1.94 4.61
N ALA A 127 1.66 -2.57 3.45
CA ALA A 127 2.41 -2.11 2.28
C ALA A 127 3.89 -1.79 2.57
N LEU A 128 4.49 -2.43 3.58
CA LEU A 128 5.89 -2.20 3.93
C LEU A 128 6.82 -2.63 2.78
N ASN A 129 7.94 -1.93 2.63
CA ASN A 129 9.06 -2.40 1.81
C ASN A 129 9.91 -3.41 2.63
N ASN A 130 10.94 -4.00 2.03
CA ASN A 130 11.75 -5.03 2.68
C ASN A 130 12.81 -4.49 3.66
N THR A 131 12.74 -3.20 4.07
CA THR A 131 13.65 -2.67 5.09
C THR A 131 13.17 -3.04 6.48
N ASN A 132 14.12 -3.27 7.41
CA ASN A 132 13.80 -3.67 8.78
C ASN A 132 12.93 -2.63 9.49
N VAL A 133 12.07 -3.13 10.38
CA VAL A 133 11.37 -2.31 11.38
C VAL A 133 12.23 -2.25 12.65
N THR A 134 12.44 -1.06 13.19
CA THR A 134 13.23 -0.84 14.40
C THR A 134 12.33 -0.45 15.58
N VAL A 135 12.70 -0.87 16.79
CA VAL A 135 12.03 -0.54 18.04
C VAL A 135 13.06 -0.02 19.03
N GLY A 136 12.75 1.08 19.69
CA GLY A 136 13.63 1.70 20.68
C GLY A 136 14.80 2.47 20.04
N PRO A 137 15.81 2.88 20.85
CA PRO A 137 15.90 2.66 22.30
C PRO A 137 15.01 3.60 23.12
N LEU A 138 14.77 3.24 24.38
CA LEU A 138 14.25 4.11 25.42
C LEU A 138 14.95 3.74 26.75
N ALA A 139 15.48 4.73 27.46
CA ALA A 139 16.24 4.50 28.68
C ALA A 139 15.41 3.78 29.76
N GLY A 140 15.98 2.76 30.39
CA GLY A 140 15.31 1.90 31.36
C GLY A 140 14.47 0.75 30.77
N TYR A 141 14.26 0.75 29.46
CA TYR A 141 13.45 -0.26 28.77
C TYR A 141 14.32 -1.19 27.93
N SER A 142 13.88 -2.43 27.84
CA SER A 142 14.48 -3.44 26.95
C SER A 142 13.39 -4.24 26.24
N PHE A 143 13.72 -4.75 25.06
CA PHE A 143 12.76 -5.29 24.10
C PHE A 143 13.15 -6.68 23.63
N ALA A 144 12.15 -7.54 23.41
CA ALA A 144 12.33 -8.87 22.83
C ALA A 144 11.17 -9.23 21.90
N THR A 145 11.38 -10.20 21.03
CA THR A 145 10.35 -10.76 20.14
C THR A 145 9.60 -11.95 20.75
N VAL A 146 10.10 -12.47 21.87
CA VAL A 146 9.49 -13.57 22.64
C VAL A 146 9.56 -13.27 24.13
N ALA A 147 8.61 -13.80 24.93
CA ALA A 147 8.48 -13.49 26.35
C ALA A 147 9.72 -13.85 27.18
N GLY A 148 10.47 -14.90 26.78
CA GLY A 148 11.69 -15.34 27.45
C GLY A 148 12.96 -14.58 27.10
N GLY A 149 12.90 -13.60 26.21
CA GLY A 149 14.07 -12.87 25.70
C GLY A 149 14.86 -13.64 24.61
N PRO A 150 16.06 -13.21 24.27
CA PRO A 150 16.87 -12.17 24.93
C PRO A 150 16.28 -10.75 24.78
N TYR A 151 16.40 -9.95 25.84
CA TYR A 151 16.00 -8.55 25.86
C TYR A 151 17.19 -7.65 25.52
N THR A 152 16.98 -6.71 24.61
CA THR A 152 18.00 -5.76 24.14
C THR A 152 17.49 -4.32 24.21
N ALA A 153 18.39 -3.35 24.23
CA ALA A 153 18.01 -1.92 24.28
C ALA A 153 17.24 -1.44 23.05
N SER A 154 17.36 -2.15 21.94
CA SER A 154 16.62 -1.91 20.70
C SER A 154 16.47 -3.19 19.91
N LEU A 155 15.47 -3.26 19.02
CA LEU A 155 15.29 -4.36 18.07
C LEU A 155 15.45 -3.86 16.63
N SER A 156 15.98 -4.74 15.79
CA SER A 156 15.93 -4.62 14.33
C SER A 156 15.20 -5.85 13.80
N LEU A 157 13.94 -5.65 13.40
CA LEU A 157 13.02 -6.71 13.02
C LEU A 157 13.05 -6.90 11.52
N VAL A 158 13.52 -8.05 11.07
CA VAL A 158 13.46 -8.43 9.65
C VAL A 158 12.01 -8.72 9.29
N GLN A 159 11.54 -8.17 8.18
CA GLN A 159 10.20 -8.39 7.69
C GLN A 159 10.21 -8.52 6.15
N PRO A 160 9.29 -9.31 5.58
CA PRO A 160 9.31 -9.66 4.15
C PRO A 160 8.73 -8.60 3.21
N GLY A 161 8.28 -7.44 3.75
CA GLY A 161 7.46 -6.48 3.03
C GLY A 161 5.96 -6.81 3.06
N GLY A 162 5.14 -5.90 2.54
CA GLY A 162 3.69 -6.08 2.52
C GLY A 162 3.04 -5.95 3.89
N THR A 163 2.26 -6.94 4.30
CA THR A 163 1.60 -6.99 5.62
C THR A 163 2.54 -7.61 6.65
N TYR A 164 2.64 -6.98 7.81
CA TYR A 164 3.53 -7.40 8.89
C TYR A 164 2.84 -7.26 10.25
N THR A 165 2.99 -8.27 11.10
CA THR A 165 2.50 -8.22 12.50
C THR A 165 3.55 -8.83 13.40
N GLN A 166 3.94 -8.09 14.46
CA GLN A 166 4.92 -8.54 15.46
C GLN A 166 4.52 -8.07 16.84
N THR A 167 4.43 -9.01 17.78
CA THR A 167 4.34 -8.68 19.21
C THR A 167 5.74 -8.37 19.75
N VAL A 168 5.86 -7.25 20.42
CA VAL A 168 7.07 -6.83 21.14
C VAL A 168 6.84 -6.97 22.63
N TYR A 169 7.73 -7.69 23.29
CA TYR A 169 7.78 -7.85 24.74
C TYR A 169 8.70 -6.81 25.31
N VAL A 170 8.28 -6.13 26.36
CA VAL A 170 8.96 -4.98 26.95
C VAL A 170 9.19 -5.25 28.43
N ASN A 171 10.44 -5.16 28.87
CA ASN A 171 10.80 -5.11 30.28
C ASN A 171 11.22 -3.69 30.68
N PHE A 172 10.94 -3.31 31.91
CA PHE A 172 11.34 -2.06 32.49
C PHE A 172 12.23 -2.31 33.70
N THR A 173 13.43 -1.73 33.72
CA THR A 173 14.43 -1.86 34.81
C THR A 173 15.00 -0.47 35.09
N PRO A 174 14.43 0.29 36.06
CA PRO A 174 14.95 1.60 36.44
C PRO A 174 16.29 1.47 37.15
N THR A 175 17.25 2.33 36.84
CA THR A 175 18.60 2.36 37.46
C THR A 175 18.79 3.53 38.40
N ALA A 176 17.83 4.45 38.48
CA ALA A 176 17.86 5.62 39.36
C ALA A 176 16.43 6.00 39.79
N VAL A 177 16.31 6.79 40.84
CA VAL A 177 15.03 7.37 41.29
C VAL A 177 14.72 8.60 40.45
N GLN A 178 14.01 8.38 39.35
CA GLN A 178 13.57 9.43 38.42
C GLN A 178 12.37 8.95 37.61
N SER A 179 11.73 9.86 36.87
CA SER A 179 10.72 9.49 35.88
C SER A 179 11.40 8.90 34.63
N TYR A 180 10.87 7.76 34.16
CA TYR A 180 11.27 7.10 32.93
C TYR A 180 10.17 7.17 31.86
N ASN A 181 9.16 8.03 32.07
CA ASN A 181 8.09 8.22 31.09
C ASN A 181 8.67 8.72 29.78
N GLY A 182 8.24 8.13 28.67
CA GLY A 182 8.73 8.49 27.36
C GLY A 182 7.99 7.79 26.24
N ASN A 183 8.53 7.93 25.04
CA ASN A 183 7.98 7.31 23.86
C ASN A 183 8.99 6.33 23.27
N ILE A 184 8.61 5.06 23.13
CA ILE A 184 9.37 4.05 22.42
C ILE A 184 9.21 4.32 20.92
N PRO A 185 10.25 4.71 20.18
CA PRO A 185 10.16 4.92 18.75
C PRO A 185 10.00 3.58 18.02
N VAL A 186 9.13 3.55 17.02
CA VAL A 186 8.93 2.42 16.10
C VAL A 186 8.93 2.96 14.68
N GLY A 187 9.80 2.46 13.83
CA GLY A 187 9.90 2.95 12.45
C GLY A 187 10.61 1.97 11.53
N GLY A 188 10.55 2.22 10.22
CA GLY A 188 11.13 1.37 9.17
C GLY A 188 10.08 0.85 8.22
N GLY A 189 10.45 -0.15 7.38
CA GLY A 189 9.53 -0.67 6.38
C GLY A 189 9.09 0.36 5.32
N GLY A 190 9.76 1.52 5.23
CA GLY A 190 9.36 2.62 4.37
C GLY A 190 8.19 3.47 4.92
N ALA A 191 7.63 3.11 6.08
CA ALA A 191 6.54 3.84 6.72
C ALA A 191 7.04 5.05 7.53
N ALA A 192 6.17 6.02 7.76
CA ALA A 192 6.42 7.07 8.74
C ALA A 192 6.58 6.46 10.13
N ALA A 193 7.53 6.98 10.92
CA ALA A 193 7.76 6.51 12.27
C ALA A 193 6.56 6.84 13.19
N VAL A 194 6.27 5.93 14.10
CA VAL A 194 5.26 6.09 15.16
C VAL A 194 5.93 5.90 16.53
N SER A 195 5.21 6.09 17.62
CA SER A 195 5.72 5.86 18.95
C SER A 195 4.69 5.21 19.87
N VAL A 196 5.19 4.44 20.86
CA VAL A 196 4.39 3.84 21.91
C VAL A 196 4.73 4.52 23.23
N ALA A 197 3.72 5.10 23.89
CA ALA A 197 3.90 5.72 25.21
C ALA A 197 4.28 4.64 26.24
N ALA A 198 5.29 4.92 27.06
CA ALA A 198 5.76 4.08 28.15
C ALA A 198 5.84 4.88 29.45
N SER A 199 5.37 4.30 30.56
CA SER A 199 5.33 4.91 31.91
C SER A 199 5.37 3.85 33.00
#